data_5f1b93ee6aeb90f8718544a87f528fa0
#
_entry.id   5f1b93ee6aeb90f8718544a87f528fa0
#
_cell.length_a   1.000
_cell.length_b   1.000
_cell.length_c   1.000
_cell.angle_alpha   90.00
_cell.angle_beta   90.00
_cell.angle_gamma   90.00
#
_symmetry.space_group_name_H-M   'P 1'
#
loop_
_entity.id
_entity.type
_entity.pdbx_description
1 polymer ?
#
loop_
_entity_poly.entity_id
_entity_poly.type
_entity_poly.pdbx_seq_one_letter_code
_entity_poly.pdbx_strand_id
1 'polypeptide(L)'
;IQTVTERYTNREISGNDANIKHYIGEVYFFCAYIYLTALQNLGDFPILTEILPDDYNAIREASKRRPRNEVARFILSDLDKAYEYMLPTAPVSNRLNKDCAALVKSRAALFEATWEKYHKGSAFVPGGPGWPGASMDYLKDFSFDIDAEIKYFLQQAIEAADIVAQGHSLHNNYAALF
;
A
#
# COMPACT_ATOMS: atom_id res chain seq x y z
N ILE A 1 1.88 8.17 -11.47
CA ILE A 1 1.42 9.04 -10.36
C ILE A 1 2.14 10.38 -10.44
N GLN A 2 3.47 10.40 -10.39
CA GLN A 2 4.28 11.62 -10.33
C GLN A 2 3.85 12.69 -11.35
N THR A 3 3.79 12.36 -12.64
CA THR A 3 3.42 13.30 -13.71
C THR A 3 2.04 13.94 -13.50
N VAL A 4 1.05 13.16 -13.06
CA VAL A 4 -0.31 13.68 -12.83
C VAL A 4 -0.34 14.59 -11.61
N THR A 5 0.36 14.21 -10.54
CA THR A 5 0.46 15.01 -9.31
C THR A 5 1.20 16.32 -9.55
N GLU A 6 2.29 16.31 -10.32
CA GLU A 6 3.03 17.52 -10.73
C GLU A 6 2.15 18.45 -11.55
N ARG A 7 1.46 17.97 -12.57
CA ARG A 7 0.55 18.76 -13.40
C ARG A 7 -0.62 19.34 -12.60
N TYR A 8 -1.13 18.58 -11.63
CA TYR A 8 -2.15 19.08 -10.72
C TYR A 8 -1.60 20.21 -9.84
N THR A 9 -0.43 20.02 -9.22
CA THR A 9 0.23 21.02 -8.38
C THR A 9 0.53 22.30 -9.15
N ASN A 10 0.95 22.18 -10.41
CA ASN A 10 1.23 23.29 -11.30
C ASN A 10 -0.03 23.95 -11.89
N ARG A 11 -1.23 23.48 -11.52
CA ARG A 11 -2.51 23.95 -12.05
C ARG A 11 -2.66 23.82 -13.58
N GLU A 12 -2.05 22.80 -14.14
CA GLU A 12 -2.13 22.48 -15.58
C GLU A 12 -3.38 21.63 -15.91
N ILE A 13 -4.08 21.14 -14.90
CA ILE A 13 -5.32 20.37 -15.04
C ILE A 13 -6.48 21.26 -14.61
N SER A 14 -7.43 21.50 -15.50
CA SER A 14 -8.65 22.28 -15.23
C SER A 14 -9.84 21.37 -14.94
N GLY A 15 -10.74 21.82 -14.05
CA GLY A 15 -11.95 21.09 -13.68
C GLY A 15 -12.33 21.28 -12.22
N ASN A 16 -13.24 20.44 -11.73
CA ASN A 16 -13.60 20.44 -10.33
C ASN A 16 -12.45 19.87 -9.49
N ASP A 17 -11.87 20.68 -8.62
CA ASP A 17 -10.69 20.36 -7.83
C ASP A 17 -10.89 19.10 -6.96
N ALA A 18 -12.04 18.97 -6.31
CA ALA A 18 -12.35 17.82 -5.48
C ALA A 18 -12.40 16.50 -6.29
N ASN A 19 -12.95 16.56 -7.49
CA ASN A 19 -13.00 15.40 -8.38
C ASN A 19 -11.61 15.05 -8.92
N ILE A 20 -10.79 16.05 -9.25
CA ILE A 20 -9.40 15.81 -9.71
C ILE A 20 -8.60 15.13 -8.60
N LYS A 21 -8.67 15.66 -7.37
CA LYS A 21 -8.03 15.01 -6.20
C LYS A 21 -8.52 13.58 -6.01
N HIS A 22 -9.82 13.36 -6.11
CA HIS A 22 -10.41 12.04 -5.98
C HIS A 22 -9.81 11.06 -7.00
N TYR A 23 -9.70 11.44 -8.26
CA TYR A 23 -9.10 10.58 -9.30
C TYR A 23 -7.61 10.33 -9.07
N ILE A 24 -6.87 11.29 -8.56
CA ILE A 24 -5.47 11.08 -8.13
C ILE A 24 -5.43 10.08 -6.97
N GLY A 25 -6.35 10.17 -6.02
CA GLY A 25 -6.48 9.21 -4.92
C GLY A 25 -6.74 7.79 -5.40
N GLU A 26 -7.61 7.62 -6.42
CA GLU A 26 -7.82 6.30 -7.04
C GLU A 26 -6.54 5.74 -7.70
N VAL A 27 -5.71 6.59 -8.29
CA VAL A 27 -4.42 6.13 -8.87
C VAL A 27 -3.48 5.62 -7.77
N TYR A 28 -3.41 6.31 -6.62
CA TYR A 28 -2.67 5.80 -5.45
C TYR A 28 -3.25 4.48 -4.94
N PHE A 29 -4.57 4.36 -4.86
CA PHE A 29 -5.24 3.12 -4.48
C PHE A 29 -4.84 1.95 -5.40
N PHE A 30 -4.92 2.13 -6.71
CA PHE A 30 -4.58 1.07 -7.65
C PHE A 30 -3.09 0.74 -7.65
N CYS A 31 -2.21 1.72 -7.45
CA CYS A 31 -0.78 1.49 -7.25
C CYS A 31 -0.57 0.57 -6.04
N ALA A 32 -1.12 0.93 -4.89
CA ALA A 32 -1.05 0.13 -3.68
C ALA A 32 -1.64 -1.28 -3.86
N TYR A 33 -2.75 -1.41 -4.58
CA TYR A 33 -3.40 -2.70 -4.83
C TYR A 33 -2.55 -3.63 -5.72
N ILE A 34 -1.89 -3.07 -6.74
CA ILE A 34 -0.94 -3.82 -7.59
C ILE A 34 0.25 -4.29 -6.74
N TYR A 35 0.82 -3.40 -5.91
CA TYR A 35 1.91 -3.75 -5.01
C TYR A 35 1.50 -4.79 -3.95
N LEU A 36 0.27 -4.71 -3.44
CA LEU A 36 -0.26 -5.73 -2.51
C LEU A 36 -0.32 -7.10 -3.20
N THR A 37 -0.78 -7.15 -4.44
CA THR A 37 -0.80 -8.39 -5.22
C THR A 37 0.62 -8.93 -5.45
N ALA A 38 1.59 -8.05 -5.75
CA ALA A 38 2.99 -8.42 -5.89
C ALA A 38 3.58 -8.93 -4.57
N LEU A 39 3.32 -8.24 -3.45
CA LEU A 39 3.75 -8.65 -2.11
C LEU A 39 3.22 -10.04 -1.73
N GLN A 40 1.94 -10.30 -1.99
CA GLN A 40 1.29 -11.58 -1.69
C GLN A 40 1.89 -12.75 -2.49
N ASN A 41 2.25 -12.53 -3.74
CA ASN A 41 2.73 -13.58 -4.63
C ASN A 41 4.25 -13.74 -4.65
N LEU A 42 5.01 -12.65 -4.44
CA LEU A 42 6.46 -12.59 -4.65
C LEU A 42 7.25 -12.24 -3.39
N GLY A 43 6.61 -11.69 -2.36
CA GLY A 43 7.30 -11.21 -1.16
C GLY A 43 8.12 -9.95 -1.43
N ASP A 44 9.45 -10.04 -1.28
CA ASP A 44 10.37 -8.96 -1.59
C ASP A 44 10.19 -8.49 -3.03
N PHE A 45 10.02 -7.17 -3.23
CA PHE A 45 9.69 -6.61 -4.54
C PHE A 45 10.35 -5.23 -4.76
N PRO A 46 10.72 -4.84 -5.99
CA PRO A 46 11.22 -3.50 -6.28
C PRO A 46 10.15 -2.44 -6.01
N ILE A 47 10.54 -1.31 -5.40
CA ILE A 47 9.67 -0.15 -5.21
C ILE A 47 10.06 0.92 -6.25
N LEU A 48 9.16 1.17 -7.20
CA LEU A 48 9.36 2.14 -8.27
C LEU A 48 8.47 3.36 -8.03
N THR A 49 9.07 4.50 -7.79
CA THR A 49 8.36 5.76 -7.47
C THR A 49 8.47 6.81 -8.58
N GLU A 50 9.34 6.57 -9.56
CA GLU A 50 9.64 7.51 -10.64
C GLU A 50 9.64 6.84 -12.01
N ILE A 51 9.59 7.65 -13.05
CA ILE A 51 9.72 7.20 -14.45
C ILE A 51 11.18 6.91 -14.69
N LEU A 52 11.47 5.67 -15.06
CA LEU A 52 12.83 5.25 -15.37
C LEU A 52 13.19 5.63 -16.82
N PRO A 53 14.43 6.08 -17.07
CA PRO A 53 14.93 6.23 -18.43
C PRO A 53 15.11 4.85 -19.09
N ASP A 54 15.11 4.82 -20.42
CA ASP A 54 15.45 3.61 -21.18
C ASP A 54 16.99 3.40 -21.17
N ASP A 55 17.48 3.05 -19.99
CA ASP A 55 18.88 2.79 -19.70
C ASP A 55 19.04 1.53 -18.85
N TYR A 56 19.90 0.61 -19.30
CA TYR A 56 20.10 -0.67 -18.64
C TYR A 56 20.53 -0.53 -17.18
N ASN A 57 21.46 0.37 -16.87
CA ASN A 57 21.99 0.53 -15.52
C ASN A 57 20.93 1.13 -14.57
N ALA A 58 20.19 2.13 -15.04
CA ALA A 58 19.10 2.75 -14.29
C ALA A 58 18.01 1.72 -13.98
N ILE A 59 17.57 0.94 -14.97
CA ILE A 59 16.57 -0.11 -14.80
C ILE A 59 17.07 -1.20 -13.85
N ARG A 60 18.32 -1.65 -14.00
CA ARG A 60 18.94 -2.65 -13.12
C ARG A 60 18.99 -2.20 -11.67
N GLU A 61 19.40 -0.95 -11.40
CA GLU A 61 19.45 -0.40 -10.05
C GLU A 61 18.05 -0.29 -9.44
N ALA A 62 17.08 0.22 -10.18
CA ALA A 62 15.70 0.36 -9.74
C ALA A 62 15.00 -1.00 -9.54
N SER A 63 15.46 -2.06 -10.20
CA SER A 63 14.90 -3.42 -10.08
C SER A 63 15.39 -4.18 -8.85
N LYS A 64 16.21 -3.57 -7.98
CA LYS A 64 16.64 -4.18 -6.72
C LYS A 64 15.44 -4.40 -5.81
N ARG A 65 15.24 -5.65 -5.38
CA ARG A 65 14.12 -6.00 -4.50
C ARG A 65 14.33 -5.39 -3.11
N ARG A 66 13.28 -4.76 -2.60
CA ARG A 66 13.23 -4.31 -1.21
C ARG A 66 12.60 -5.38 -0.33
N PRO A 67 12.99 -5.48 0.95
CA PRO A 67 12.38 -6.41 1.90
C PRO A 67 10.87 -6.23 1.96
N ARG A 68 10.14 -7.32 2.17
CA ARG A 68 8.68 -7.34 2.14
C ARG A 68 8.01 -6.33 3.08
N ASN A 69 8.57 -6.11 4.27
CA ASN A 69 8.06 -5.12 5.22
C ASN A 69 8.16 -3.69 4.67
N GLU A 70 9.22 -3.37 3.91
CA GLU A 70 9.32 -2.07 3.24
C GLU A 70 8.28 -1.93 2.12
N VAL A 71 8.05 -3.00 1.36
CA VAL A 71 7.00 -3.04 0.34
C VAL A 71 5.62 -2.85 0.98
N ALA A 72 5.37 -3.52 2.11
CA ALA A 72 4.13 -3.36 2.86
C ALA A 72 3.95 -1.92 3.37
N ARG A 73 4.99 -1.30 3.93
CA ARG A 73 4.96 0.10 4.35
C ARG A 73 4.69 1.06 3.20
N PHE A 74 5.26 0.81 2.02
CA PHE A 74 4.97 1.57 0.80
C PHE A 74 3.49 1.46 0.40
N ILE A 75 2.92 0.24 0.44
CA ILE A 75 1.49 0.00 0.18
C ILE A 75 0.62 0.82 1.15
N LEU A 76 0.91 0.77 2.46
CA LEU A 76 0.14 1.52 3.45
C LEU A 76 0.24 3.04 3.23
N SER A 77 1.42 3.55 2.89
CA SER A 77 1.64 4.96 2.58
C SER A 77 0.82 5.43 1.37
N ASP A 78 0.74 4.63 0.31
CA ASP A 78 -0.07 4.98 -0.86
C ASP A 78 -1.58 4.87 -0.58
N LEU A 79 -2.00 3.94 0.29
CA LEU A 79 -3.39 3.86 0.75
C LEU A 79 -3.77 5.04 1.67
N ASP A 80 -2.83 5.58 2.45
CA ASP A 80 -3.05 6.81 3.23
C ASP A 80 -3.27 8.01 2.31
N LYS A 81 -2.46 8.16 1.25
CA LYS A 81 -2.68 9.20 0.23
C LYS A 81 -4.00 9.01 -0.50
N ALA A 82 -4.35 7.76 -0.83
CA ALA A 82 -5.64 7.45 -1.43
C ALA A 82 -6.79 7.89 -0.51
N TYR A 83 -6.73 7.56 0.77
CA TYR A 83 -7.72 7.96 1.77
C TYR A 83 -7.82 9.49 1.91
N GLU A 84 -6.70 10.19 1.92
CA GLU A 84 -6.66 11.66 2.02
C GLU A 84 -7.31 12.33 0.81
N TYR A 85 -7.06 11.82 -0.40
CA TYR A 85 -7.47 12.46 -1.65
C TYR A 85 -8.87 12.05 -2.10
N MET A 86 -9.31 10.84 -1.78
CA MET A 86 -10.61 10.35 -2.21
C MET A 86 -11.75 10.96 -1.37
N LEU A 87 -12.90 11.13 -2.01
CA LEU A 87 -14.11 11.63 -1.37
C LEU A 87 -14.85 10.51 -0.61
N PRO A 88 -15.61 10.86 0.44
CA PRO A 88 -16.49 9.89 1.12
C PRO A 88 -17.54 9.29 0.19
N THR A 89 -18.05 10.10 -0.74
CA THR A 89 -18.93 9.66 -1.81
C THR A 89 -18.24 9.91 -3.14
N ALA A 90 -18.11 8.85 -3.94
CA ALA A 90 -17.47 8.96 -5.24
C ALA A 90 -18.23 9.93 -6.18
N PRO A 91 -17.53 10.66 -7.06
CA PRO A 91 -18.16 11.60 -8.00
C PRO A 91 -19.13 10.93 -8.97
N VAL A 92 -18.94 9.66 -9.25
CA VAL A 92 -19.77 8.83 -10.14
C VAL A 92 -20.02 7.50 -9.45
N SER A 93 -21.24 6.96 -9.62
CA SER A 93 -21.58 5.62 -9.11
C SER A 93 -20.63 4.54 -9.65
N ASN A 94 -20.43 3.49 -8.88
CA ASN A 94 -19.52 2.37 -9.19
C ASN A 94 -18.01 2.72 -9.18
N ARG A 95 -17.62 3.85 -8.62
CA ARG A 95 -16.21 4.17 -8.34
C ARG A 95 -15.88 3.95 -6.87
N LEU A 96 -14.60 3.86 -6.58
CA LEU A 96 -14.11 3.71 -5.21
C LEU A 96 -14.34 5.00 -4.40
N ASN A 97 -14.47 4.86 -3.10
CA ASN A 97 -14.49 5.97 -2.15
C ASN A 97 -13.38 5.82 -1.12
N LYS A 98 -13.20 6.80 -0.24
CA LYS A 98 -12.14 6.77 0.77
C LYS A 98 -12.21 5.56 1.71
N ASP A 99 -13.42 5.06 2.01
CA ASP A 99 -13.59 3.91 2.89
C ASP A 99 -13.01 2.64 2.27
N CYS A 100 -13.06 2.52 0.93
CA CYS A 100 -12.39 1.44 0.22
C CYS A 100 -10.87 1.45 0.47
N ALA A 101 -10.25 2.63 0.49
CA ALA A 101 -8.82 2.75 0.77
C ALA A 101 -8.48 2.32 2.21
N ALA A 102 -9.26 2.77 3.20
CA ALA A 102 -9.08 2.38 4.59
C ALA A 102 -9.28 0.87 4.80
N LEU A 103 -10.31 0.27 4.20
CA LEU A 103 -10.55 -1.17 4.29
C LEU A 103 -9.43 -2.01 3.65
N VAL A 104 -8.92 -1.59 2.49
CA VAL A 104 -7.78 -2.28 1.86
C VAL A 104 -6.51 -2.08 2.69
N LYS A 105 -6.30 -0.90 3.29
CA LYS A 105 -5.19 -0.65 4.23
C LYS A 105 -5.25 -1.61 5.42
N SER A 106 -6.41 -1.74 6.05
CA SER A 106 -6.61 -2.67 7.16
C SER A 106 -6.26 -4.11 6.76
N ARG A 107 -6.74 -4.56 5.60
CA ARG A 107 -6.47 -5.92 5.10
C ARG A 107 -4.99 -6.13 4.76
N ALA A 108 -4.34 -5.16 4.12
CA ALA A 108 -2.93 -5.24 3.75
C ALA A 108 -2.04 -5.31 5.01
N ALA A 109 -2.32 -4.45 5.99
CA ALA A 109 -1.59 -4.44 7.25
C ALA A 109 -1.80 -5.74 8.06
N LEU A 110 -3.04 -6.23 8.15
CA LEU A 110 -3.32 -7.50 8.82
C LEU A 110 -2.63 -8.68 8.13
N PHE A 111 -2.63 -8.69 6.79
CA PHE A 111 -1.95 -9.72 6.01
C PHE A 111 -0.45 -9.75 6.33
N GLU A 112 0.23 -8.59 6.30
CA GLU A 112 1.66 -8.54 6.57
C GLU A 112 2.00 -8.92 8.01
N ALA A 113 1.26 -8.39 8.99
CA ALA A 113 1.43 -8.74 10.40
C ALA A 113 1.31 -10.24 10.66
N THR A 114 0.29 -10.87 10.07
CA THR A 114 0.07 -12.32 10.25
C THR A 114 1.10 -13.13 9.46
N TRP A 115 1.50 -12.68 8.29
CA TRP A 115 2.58 -13.31 7.54
C TRP A 115 3.88 -13.32 8.34
N GLU A 116 4.32 -12.18 8.84
CA GLU A 116 5.54 -12.06 9.65
C GLU A 116 5.45 -12.91 10.92
N LYS A 117 4.31 -12.88 11.61
CA LYS A 117 4.07 -13.65 12.83
C LYS A 117 4.21 -15.15 12.61
N TYR A 118 3.58 -15.69 11.57
CA TYR A 118 3.56 -17.14 11.34
C TYR A 118 4.79 -17.67 10.61
N HIS A 119 5.55 -16.80 9.94
CA HIS A 119 6.79 -17.17 9.26
C HIS A 119 8.05 -16.72 10.01
N LYS A 120 7.91 -16.17 11.22
CA LYS A 120 9.03 -15.79 12.07
C LYS A 120 10.05 -16.94 12.19
N GLY A 121 11.33 -16.65 11.93
CA GLY A 121 12.40 -17.64 11.97
C GLY A 121 12.50 -18.53 10.72
N SER A 122 11.88 -18.16 9.63
CA SER A 122 11.99 -18.84 8.34
C SER A 122 12.55 -17.93 7.24
N ALA A 123 12.86 -18.49 6.08
CA ALA A 123 13.35 -17.75 4.91
C ALA A 123 12.31 -16.80 4.29
N PHE A 124 11.06 -16.88 4.72
CA PHE A 124 9.94 -16.08 4.15
C PHE A 124 9.79 -14.69 4.78
N VAL A 125 10.65 -14.36 5.76
CA VAL A 125 10.68 -13.05 6.41
C VAL A 125 12.11 -12.50 6.43
N PRO A 126 12.28 -11.16 6.35
CA PRO A 126 13.60 -10.54 6.43
C PRO A 126 14.35 -10.97 7.69
N GLY A 127 15.66 -11.19 7.57
CA GLY A 127 16.50 -11.61 8.67
C GLY A 127 16.31 -13.06 9.13
N GLY A 128 15.39 -13.80 8.56
CA GLY A 128 15.22 -15.23 8.84
C GLY A 128 16.28 -16.10 8.16
N PRO A 129 16.53 -17.32 8.69
CA PRO A 129 17.51 -18.24 8.11
C PRO A 129 17.18 -18.58 6.65
N GLY A 130 18.12 -18.32 5.74
CA GLY A 130 17.94 -18.57 4.31
C GLY A 130 17.13 -17.49 3.56
N TRP A 131 16.82 -16.36 4.20
CA TRP A 131 16.23 -15.23 3.49
C TRP A 131 17.14 -14.75 2.36
N PRO A 132 16.63 -14.66 1.09
CA PRO A 132 17.49 -14.33 -0.06
C PRO A 132 18.13 -12.94 0.03
N GLY A 133 17.49 -11.98 0.69
CA GLY A 133 18.01 -10.63 0.89
C GLY A 133 19.31 -10.57 1.72
N ALA A 134 19.55 -11.55 2.57
CA ALA A 134 20.76 -11.61 3.40
C ALA A 134 22.07 -11.68 2.59
N SER A 135 22.03 -12.16 1.36
CA SER A 135 23.19 -12.26 0.45
C SER A 135 23.36 -11.05 -0.47
N MET A 136 22.47 -10.05 -0.37
CA MET A 136 22.46 -8.89 -1.26
C MET A 136 23.30 -7.74 -0.68
N ASP A 137 24.37 -7.35 -1.36
CA ASP A 137 25.27 -6.27 -0.91
C ASP A 137 24.54 -4.96 -0.58
N TYR A 138 23.48 -4.64 -1.34
CA TYR A 138 22.68 -3.41 -1.13
C TYR A 138 21.75 -3.50 0.10
N LEU A 139 21.65 -4.65 0.76
CA LEU A 139 20.91 -4.86 2.01
C LEU A 139 21.79 -5.18 3.20
N LYS A 140 23.13 -5.09 3.08
CA LYS A 140 24.09 -5.43 4.13
C LYS A 140 23.87 -4.66 5.44
N ASP A 141 23.38 -3.42 5.36
CA ASP A 141 23.10 -2.56 6.52
C ASP A 141 21.61 -2.59 6.94
N PHE A 142 20.81 -3.46 6.32
CA PHE A 142 19.40 -3.62 6.66
C PHE A 142 19.28 -4.30 8.03
N SER A 143 18.54 -3.66 8.93
CA SER A 143 18.18 -4.20 10.23
C SER A 143 16.67 -4.24 10.38
N PHE A 144 16.18 -5.22 11.12
CA PHE A 144 14.77 -5.53 11.19
C PHE A 144 14.44 -6.16 12.56
N ASP A 145 13.49 -5.54 13.26
CA ASP A 145 12.88 -6.10 14.46
C ASP A 145 11.49 -6.61 14.11
N ILE A 146 11.39 -7.92 13.92
CA ILE A 146 10.15 -8.56 13.48
C ILE A 146 9.01 -8.38 14.49
N ASP A 147 9.27 -8.34 15.79
CA ASP A 147 8.22 -8.16 16.80
C ASP A 147 7.69 -6.73 16.80
N ALA A 148 8.55 -5.76 16.58
CA ALA A 148 8.17 -4.36 16.39
C ALA A 148 7.35 -4.17 15.09
N GLU A 149 7.73 -4.83 13.99
CA GLU A 149 7.00 -4.76 12.71
C GLU A 149 5.62 -5.41 12.82
N ILE A 150 5.52 -6.61 13.39
CA ILE A 150 4.22 -7.26 13.64
C ILE A 150 3.29 -6.33 14.42
N LYS A 151 3.79 -5.74 15.51
CA LYS A 151 3.02 -4.80 16.33
C LYS A 151 2.58 -3.57 15.52
N TYR A 152 3.49 -2.99 14.75
CA TYR A 152 3.20 -1.84 13.88
C TYR A 152 2.07 -2.17 12.89
N PHE A 153 2.18 -3.27 12.15
CA PHE A 153 1.18 -3.62 11.15
C PHE A 153 -0.17 -3.98 11.77
N LEU A 154 -0.19 -4.67 12.94
CA LEU A 154 -1.45 -4.90 13.66
C LEU A 154 -2.11 -3.59 14.09
N GLN A 155 -1.33 -2.63 14.58
CA GLN A 155 -1.84 -1.32 14.96
C GLN A 155 -2.43 -0.58 13.74
N GLN A 156 -1.72 -0.58 12.61
CA GLN A 156 -2.21 0.02 11.36
C GLN A 156 -3.50 -0.65 10.86
N ALA A 157 -3.63 -1.97 11.03
CA ALA A 157 -4.83 -2.70 10.66
C ALA A 157 -6.04 -2.27 11.51
N ILE A 158 -5.86 -2.12 12.82
CA ILE A 158 -6.90 -1.69 13.77
C ILE A 158 -7.31 -0.25 13.47
N GLU A 159 -6.35 0.68 13.39
CA GLU A 159 -6.62 2.09 13.14
C GLU A 159 -7.40 2.31 11.84
N ALA A 160 -7.02 1.63 10.77
CA ALA A 160 -7.69 1.73 9.49
C ALA A 160 -9.11 1.12 9.50
N ALA A 161 -9.32 0.03 10.25
CA ALA A 161 -10.64 -0.57 10.44
C ALA A 161 -11.57 0.34 11.27
N ASP A 162 -11.06 0.94 12.35
CA ASP A 162 -11.82 1.80 13.25
C ASP A 162 -12.34 3.06 12.54
N ILE A 163 -11.53 3.64 11.63
CA ILE A 163 -11.96 4.78 10.81
C ILE A 163 -13.28 4.49 10.08
N VAL A 164 -13.41 3.31 9.48
CA VAL A 164 -14.62 2.92 8.75
C VAL A 164 -15.72 2.50 9.70
N ALA A 165 -15.40 1.72 10.72
CA ALA A 165 -16.39 1.21 11.68
C ALA A 165 -17.17 2.31 12.40
N GLN A 166 -16.51 3.44 12.71
CA GLN A 166 -17.15 4.59 13.35
C GLN A 166 -18.19 5.29 12.46
N GLY A 167 -18.04 5.19 11.14
CA GLY A 167 -18.92 5.83 10.16
C GLY A 167 -20.13 4.97 9.74
N HIS A 168 -20.16 3.69 10.13
CA HIS A 168 -21.16 2.74 9.64
C HIS A 168 -21.79 1.94 10.77
N SER A 169 -23.06 1.59 10.59
CA SER A 169 -23.79 0.64 11.45
C SER A 169 -24.11 -0.65 10.71
N LEU A 170 -24.10 -1.77 11.42
CA LEU A 170 -24.53 -3.04 10.86
C LEU A 170 -26.01 -2.99 10.51
N HIS A 171 -26.37 -3.52 9.36
CA HIS A 171 -27.76 -3.66 8.95
C HIS A 171 -28.40 -4.88 9.64
N ASN A 172 -29.54 -4.65 10.32
CA ASN A 172 -30.19 -5.70 11.11
C ASN A 172 -30.96 -6.73 10.26
N ASN A 173 -31.22 -6.42 8.99
CA ASN A 173 -31.98 -7.29 8.10
C ASN A 173 -31.19 -7.49 6.78
N TYR A 174 -30.64 -8.69 6.62
CA TYR A 174 -29.89 -9.07 5.41
C TYR A 174 -30.71 -8.95 4.13
N ALA A 175 -31.99 -9.37 4.17
CA ALA A 175 -32.86 -9.31 3.00
C ALA A 175 -33.22 -7.90 2.53
N ALA A 176 -33.03 -6.88 3.38
CA ALA A 176 -33.26 -5.48 3.02
C ALA A 176 -32.05 -4.82 2.36
N LEU A 177 -30.92 -5.54 2.22
CA LEU A 177 -29.71 -5.07 1.54
C LEU A 177 -29.76 -5.34 0.03
N PHE A 178 -30.66 -6.17 -0.43
CA PHE A 178 -30.87 -6.60 -1.82
C PHE A 178 -32.34 -6.43 -2.21
#